data_1973125ec403237b0c141fcf166ae153
#
_entry.id   1973125ec403237b0c141fcf166ae153
#
_cell.length_a   1.000
_cell.length_b   1.000
_cell.length_c   1.000
_cell.angle_alpha   90.00
_cell.angle_beta   90.00
_cell.angle_gamma   90.00
#
_symmetry.space_group_name_H-M   'P 1'
#
loop_
_entity.id
_entity.type
_entity.pdbx_description
1 polymer ?
#
loop_
_entity_poly.entity_id
_entity_poly.type
_entity_poly.pdbx_seq_one_letter_code
_entity_poly.pdbx_strand_id
1 'polypeptide(L)'
;MTRPASAARLSPSRITDVHIHVQPWRELKPQVLAVMWRDKQAERDRMIQVMEDPHALLDVMDQAGVWRAGLVNYPSPDIMGFTNATNTFAATYARANPERLLPYGGVHARFTKDARGDVDRLVDLGIRLLKIHPPHQGFPANAYTAGLEALGAIYRRCEERGLPVMVHTGTSVFPGARSKYGNPMELDDVAIDFPDLSLVMAHGGRPLYMAEAFFILRRHRHVRLDVSGIPPTRLLEYFPRLPEVADRVVWGTDWPSPGVRDMRQNIDQFLALSLDDSHKRAILETNALALFPAAR
;
A
#
# COMPACT_ATOMS: atom_id res chain seq x y z
N MET A 1 23.75 21.20 37.97
CA MET A 1 22.68 20.55 37.24
C MET A 1 22.82 20.89 35.76
N THR A 2 23.50 20.03 35.01
CA THR A 2 23.66 20.17 33.56
C THR A 2 22.36 19.76 32.86
N ARG A 3 21.75 20.67 32.09
CA ARG A 3 20.63 20.36 31.19
C ARG A 3 21.06 19.22 30.25
N PRO A 4 20.26 18.15 30.09
CA PRO A 4 20.56 17.16 29.06
C PRO A 4 20.53 17.87 27.71
N ALA A 5 21.56 17.64 26.91
CA ALA A 5 21.59 18.10 25.53
C ALA A 5 20.33 17.60 24.80
N SER A 6 19.62 18.52 24.18
CA SER A 6 18.51 18.19 23.30
C SER A 6 19.04 17.23 22.23
N ALA A 7 18.69 15.95 22.32
CA ALA A 7 18.99 15.02 21.25
C ALA A 7 18.40 15.58 19.96
N ALA A 8 19.22 15.77 18.94
CA ALA A 8 18.77 16.24 17.63
C ALA A 8 17.68 15.27 17.17
N ARG A 9 16.47 15.77 16.94
CA ARG A 9 15.36 14.95 16.45
C ARG A 9 15.74 14.37 15.09
N LEU A 10 15.45 13.08 14.89
CA LEU A 10 15.62 12.43 13.60
C LEU A 10 14.91 13.26 12.51
N SER A 11 15.66 13.66 11.47
CA SER A 11 15.12 14.35 10.29
C SER A 11 15.37 13.47 9.06
N PRO A 12 14.45 12.58 8.72
CA PRO A 12 14.57 11.73 7.53
C PRO A 12 14.61 12.60 6.27
N SER A 13 15.49 12.26 5.31
CA SER A 13 15.69 13.05 4.09
C SER A 13 15.09 12.38 2.84
N ARG A 14 14.79 11.08 2.91
CA ARG A 14 14.29 10.28 1.78
C ARG A 14 13.11 9.40 2.17
N ILE A 15 12.09 10.00 2.81
CA ILE A 15 10.87 9.28 3.20
C ILE A 15 10.21 8.72 1.94
N THR A 16 9.97 7.41 1.94
CA THR A 16 9.16 6.75 0.91
C THR A 16 7.82 6.37 1.51
N ASP A 17 6.74 6.96 1.00
CA ASP A 17 5.36 6.54 1.29
C ASP A 17 4.96 5.47 0.27
N VAL A 18 4.96 4.19 0.68
CA VAL A 18 4.69 3.10 -0.25
C VAL A 18 3.21 2.93 -0.58
N HIS A 19 2.31 3.77 -0.01
CA HIS A 19 0.88 3.53 -0.13
C HIS A 19 0.06 4.83 -0.09
N ILE A 20 -0.16 5.39 -1.27
CA ILE A 20 -1.12 6.48 -1.47
C ILE A 20 -2.10 6.15 -2.60
N HIS A 21 -3.28 6.76 -2.58
CA HIS A 21 -4.36 6.50 -3.53
C HIS A 21 -4.56 7.66 -4.50
N VAL A 22 -3.66 7.82 -5.47
CA VAL A 22 -3.90 8.67 -6.65
C VAL A 22 -4.52 7.81 -7.73
N GLN A 23 -5.80 8.06 -8.02
CA GLN A 23 -6.67 7.19 -8.80
C GLN A 23 -7.60 8.02 -9.69
N PRO A 24 -8.19 7.44 -10.75
CA PRO A 24 -9.14 8.15 -11.62
C PRO A 24 -10.51 8.32 -10.92
N TRP A 25 -10.62 9.26 -9.98
CA TRP A 25 -11.83 9.44 -9.15
C TRP A 25 -13.11 9.71 -9.94
N ARG A 26 -12.99 10.14 -11.20
CA ARG A 26 -14.15 10.29 -12.10
C ARG A 26 -14.82 8.95 -12.45
N GLU A 27 -14.08 7.83 -12.31
CA GLU A 27 -14.57 6.48 -12.56
C GLU A 27 -15.17 5.82 -11.31
N LEU A 28 -15.02 6.43 -10.13
CA LEU A 28 -15.56 5.90 -8.88
C LEU A 28 -17.08 5.82 -8.92
N LYS A 29 -17.64 4.74 -8.40
CA LYS A 29 -19.09 4.64 -8.18
C LYS A 29 -19.58 5.74 -7.24
N PRO A 30 -20.78 6.30 -7.43
CA PRO A 30 -21.27 7.42 -6.62
C PRO A 30 -21.24 7.18 -5.11
N GLN A 31 -21.60 5.96 -4.66
CA GLN A 31 -21.57 5.61 -3.24
C GLN A 31 -20.15 5.51 -2.67
N VAL A 32 -19.16 5.15 -3.48
CA VAL A 32 -17.75 5.12 -3.09
C VAL A 32 -17.21 6.54 -3.01
N LEU A 33 -17.50 7.34 -4.02
CA LEU A 33 -17.10 8.75 -4.07
C LEU A 33 -17.69 9.54 -2.89
N ALA A 34 -18.93 9.24 -2.47
CA ALA A 34 -19.54 9.84 -1.29
C ALA A 34 -18.77 9.51 0.00
N VAL A 35 -18.24 8.29 0.13
CA VAL A 35 -17.38 7.91 1.26
C VAL A 35 -16.05 8.66 1.23
N MET A 36 -15.44 8.80 0.04
CA MET A 36 -14.17 9.54 -0.12
C MET A 36 -14.31 11.02 0.25
N TRP A 37 -15.46 11.65 -0.05
CA TRP A 37 -15.72 13.06 0.26
C TRP A 37 -16.17 13.34 1.67
N ARG A 38 -16.51 12.33 2.48
CA ARG A 38 -17.17 12.53 3.79
C ARG A 38 -16.46 13.51 4.72
N ASP A 39 -15.14 13.51 4.69
CA ASP A 39 -14.28 14.35 5.56
C ASP A 39 -13.38 15.33 4.78
N LYS A 40 -13.61 15.51 3.46
CA LYS A 40 -12.74 16.28 2.55
C LYS A 40 -13.46 17.34 1.72
N GLN A 41 -14.67 17.70 2.09
CA GLN A 41 -15.47 18.66 1.30
C GLN A 41 -14.76 20.02 1.09
N ALA A 42 -14.06 20.52 2.11
CA ALA A 42 -13.34 21.79 2.03
C ALA A 42 -12.11 21.74 1.10
N GLU A 43 -11.60 20.56 0.80
CA GLU A 43 -10.39 20.34 0.00
C GLU A 43 -10.68 19.76 -1.39
N ARG A 44 -11.96 19.74 -1.78
CA ARG A 44 -12.43 19.02 -2.96
C ARG A 44 -11.69 19.39 -4.24
N ASP A 45 -11.56 20.68 -4.53
CA ASP A 45 -10.93 21.14 -5.78
C ASP A 45 -9.44 20.77 -5.81
N ARG A 46 -8.76 20.91 -4.67
CA ARG A 46 -7.36 20.49 -4.53
C ARG A 46 -7.20 18.98 -4.73
N MET A 47 -8.09 18.17 -4.15
CA MET A 47 -8.03 16.72 -4.33
C MET A 47 -8.25 16.31 -5.79
N ILE A 48 -9.21 16.94 -6.47
CA ILE A 48 -9.45 16.69 -7.90
C ILE A 48 -8.20 17.06 -8.71
N GLN A 49 -7.62 18.23 -8.44
CA GLN A 49 -6.39 18.66 -9.10
C GLN A 49 -5.26 17.65 -8.91
N VAL A 50 -5.04 17.16 -7.68
CA VAL A 50 -4.01 16.13 -7.40
C VAL A 50 -4.29 14.83 -8.14
N MET A 51 -5.54 14.40 -8.28
CA MET A 51 -5.87 13.18 -9.03
C MET A 51 -5.62 13.32 -10.54
N GLU A 52 -5.58 14.54 -11.07
CA GLU A 52 -5.47 14.81 -12.51
C GLU A 52 -4.10 15.37 -12.93
N ASP A 53 -3.39 16.01 -12.01
CA ASP A 53 -2.10 16.66 -12.26
C ASP A 53 -0.99 16.08 -11.36
N PRO A 54 -0.01 15.34 -11.91
CA PRO A 54 1.11 14.84 -11.14
C PRO A 54 2.00 15.92 -10.50
N HIS A 55 2.04 17.14 -11.05
CA HIS A 55 2.81 18.23 -10.46
C HIS A 55 2.15 18.71 -9.16
N ALA A 56 0.82 18.77 -9.11
CA ALA A 56 0.10 19.07 -7.88
C ALA A 56 0.35 18.02 -6.77
N LEU A 57 0.51 16.74 -7.13
CA LEU A 57 0.92 15.71 -6.17
C LEU A 57 2.36 15.93 -5.69
N LEU A 58 3.30 16.22 -6.60
CA LEU A 58 4.69 16.47 -6.24
C LEU A 58 4.81 17.64 -5.25
N ASP A 59 4.03 18.69 -5.43
CA ASP A 59 3.96 19.82 -4.49
C ASP A 59 3.45 19.39 -3.10
N VAL A 60 2.42 18.53 -3.05
CA VAL A 60 1.92 17.95 -1.78
C VAL A 60 2.99 17.10 -1.10
N MET A 61 3.70 16.27 -1.87
CA MET A 61 4.79 15.43 -1.36
C MET A 61 5.94 16.29 -0.82
N ASP A 62 6.33 17.37 -1.52
CA ASP A 62 7.39 18.27 -1.08
C ASP A 62 7.03 18.97 0.23
N GLN A 63 5.80 19.47 0.35
CA GLN A 63 5.27 20.05 1.59
C GLN A 63 5.26 19.05 2.76
N ALA A 64 4.98 17.78 2.47
CA ALA A 64 4.99 16.72 3.48
C ALA A 64 6.40 16.19 3.81
N GLY A 65 7.43 16.49 3.01
CA GLY A 65 8.76 15.93 3.12
C GLY A 65 8.86 14.48 2.62
N VAL A 66 7.96 14.09 1.71
CA VAL A 66 7.94 12.76 1.06
C VAL A 66 8.76 12.82 -0.22
N TRP A 67 9.83 12.03 -0.26
CA TRP A 67 10.67 11.94 -1.46
C TRP A 67 10.05 11.09 -2.56
N ARG A 68 9.45 9.94 -2.20
CA ARG A 68 8.91 8.97 -3.16
C ARG A 68 7.56 8.43 -2.69
N ALA A 69 6.63 8.20 -3.62
CA ALA A 69 5.32 7.65 -3.30
C ALA A 69 4.91 6.48 -4.21
N GLY A 70 4.31 5.45 -3.62
CA GLY A 70 3.66 4.33 -4.31
C GLY A 70 2.20 4.64 -4.61
N LEU A 71 1.82 4.71 -5.90
CA LEU A 71 0.49 5.08 -6.38
C LEU A 71 -0.38 3.84 -6.53
N VAL A 72 -1.13 3.50 -5.49
CA VAL A 72 -1.92 2.27 -5.43
C VAL A 72 -3.13 2.33 -6.36
N ASN A 73 -3.11 1.49 -7.38
CA ASN A 73 -4.19 1.28 -8.32
C ASN A 73 -4.43 -0.22 -8.52
N TYR A 74 -5.68 -0.62 -8.75
CA TYR A 74 -6.07 -2.00 -9.02
C TYR A 74 -7.48 -2.06 -9.60
N PRO A 75 -7.78 -3.01 -10.49
CA PRO A 75 -9.14 -3.19 -11.01
C PRO A 75 -10.07 -3.73 -9.92
N SER A 76 -11.21 -3.08 -9.77
CA SER A 76 -12.32 -3.47 -8.88
C SER A 76 -13.63 -2.90 -9.42
N PRO A 77 -14.15 -3.44 -10.55
CA PRO A 77 -15.32 -2.88 -11.22
C PRO A 77 -16.59 -3.00 -10.37
N ASP A 78 -16.70 -4.06 -9.56
CA ASP A 78 -17.90 -4.30 -8.77
C ASP A 78 -18.06 -3.38 -7.57
N ILE A 79 -16.97 -3.02 -6.91
CA ILE A 79 -16.98 -2.17 -5.70
C ILE A 79 -16.61 -0.74 -6.03
N MET A 80 -15.44 -0.50 -6.61
CA MET A 80 -14.91 0.84 -6.84
C MET A 80 -15.41 1.46 -8.16
N GLY A 81 -15.60 0.67 -9.20
CA GLY A 81 -15.86 1.11 -10.57
C GLY A 81 -14.62 1.00 -11.47
N PHE A 82 -13.46 0.76 -10.92
CA PHE A 82 -12.19 0.72 -11.65
C PHE A 82 -12.06 -0.53 -12.52
N THR A 83 -11.80 -0.32 -13.80
CA THR A 83 -11.46 -1.35 -14.78
C THR A 83 -9.93 -1.50 -14.89
N ASN A 84 -9.46 -2.31 -15.85
CA ASN A 84 -8.03 -2.40 -16.17
C ASN A 84 -7.42 -1.07 -16.65
N ALA A 85 -8.22 -0.08 -17.05
CA ALA A 85 -7.77 1.26 -17.44
C ALA A 85 -7.02 1.98 -16.30
N THR A 86 -7.31 1.63 -15.03
CA THR A 86 -6.59 2.19 -13.87
C THR A 86 -5.08 1.89 -13.90
N ASN A 87 -4.66 0.77 -14.52
CA ASN A 87 -3.24 0.43 -14.69
C ASN A 87 -2.53 1.42 -15.63
N THR A 88 -3.18 1.73 -16.77
CA THR A 88 -2.67 2.73 -17.73
C THR A 88 -2.67 4.13 -17.12
N PHE A 89 -3.69 4.47 -16.35
CA PHE A 89 -3.74 5.74 -15.60
C PHE A 89 -2.52 5.86 -14.69
N ALA A 90 -2.26 4.87 -13.81
CA ALA A 90 -1.13 4.91 -12.88
C ALA A 90 0.22 5.04 -13.60
N ALA A 91 0.43 4.24 -14.65
CA ALA A 91 1.65 4.28 -15.45
C ALA A 91 1.84 5.64 -16.14
N THR A 92 0.78 6.21 -16.71
CA THR A 92 0.83 7.52 -17.39
C THR A 92 1.10 8.65 -16.41
N TYR A 93 0.40 8.64 -15.26
CA TYR A 93 0.57 9.63 -14.21
C TYR A 93 2.02 9.67 -13.67
N ALA A 94 2.61 8.49 -13.44
CA ALA A 94 3.95 8.39 -12.90
C ALA A 94 5.06 8.84 -13.88
N ARG A 95 4.80 8.93 -15.19
CA ARG A 95 5.79 9.39 -16.19
C ARG A 95 6.27 10.82 -15.95
N ALA A 96 5.51 11.64 -15.27
CA ALA A 96 5.93 13.01 -14.94
C ALA A 96 7.19 13.04 -14.07
N ASN A 97 7.37 12.05 -13.19
CA ASN A 97 8.58 11.88 -12.39
C ASN A 97 8.77 10.41 -11.99
N PRO A 98 9.35 9.55 -12.85
CA PRO A 98 9.45 8.10 -12.60
C PRO A 98 10.36 7.74 -11.42
N GLU A 99 11.23 8.64 -10.99
CA GLU A 99 12.06 8.45 -9.81
C GLU A 99 11.23 8.57 -8.51
N ARG A 100 10.28 9.52 -8.49
CA ARG A 100 9.51 9.84 -7.29
C ARG A 100 8.14 9.17 -7.24
N LEU A 101 7.53 8.88 -8.39
CA LEU A 101 6.19 8.32 -8.50
C LEU A 101 6.28 6.86 -8.97
N LEU A 102 5.96 5.93 -8.08
CA LEU A 102 6.01 4.50 -8.35
C LEU A 102 4.61 4.00 -8.74
N PRO A 103 4.32 3.70 -10.01
CA PRO A 103 3.00 3.23 -10.39
C PRO A 103 2.77 1.80 -9.90
N TYR A 104 1.66 1.57 -9.21
CA TYR A 104 1.17 0.25 -8.88
C TYR A 104 -0.06 -0.05 -9.74
N GLY A 105 -0.25 -1.32 -10.04
CA GLY A 105 -1.37 -1.80 -10.83
C GLY A 105 -1.92 -3.10 -10.27
N GLY A 106 -2.82 -3.74 -10.98
CA GLY A 106 -3.38 -5.01 -10.56
C GLY A 106 -4.03 -5.80 -11.68
N VAL A 107 -4.27 -7.07 -11.39
CA VAL A 107 -5.07 -7.98 -12.22
C VAL A 107 -6.23 -8.49 -11.37
N HIS A 108 -7.43 -8.48 -11.94
CA HIS A 108 -8.59 -9.06 -11.26
C HIS A 108 -8.74 -10.53 -11.64
N ALA A 109 -8.42 -11.43 -10.70
CA ALA A 109 -8.34 -12.87 -10.97
C ALA A 109 -9.63 -13.51 -11.51
N ARG A 110 -10.82 -12.94 -11.22
CA ARG A 110 -12.08 -13.46 -11.74
C ARG A 110 -12.40 -13.01 -13.17
N PHE A 111 -11.76 -11.94 -13.66
CA PHE A 111 -12.10 -11.32 -14.94
C PHE A 111 -10.99 -11.47 -15.98
N THR A 112 -9.79 -11.85 -15.57
CA THR A 112 -8.71 -12.13 -16.51
C THR A 112 -8.99 -13.41 -17.31
N LYS A 113 -8.62 -13.40 -18.59
CA LYS A 113 -8.61 -14.57 -19.48
C LYS A 113 -7.20 -15.10 -19.71
N ASP A 114 -6.19 -14.30 -19.36
CA ASP A 114 -4.78 -14.61 -19.52
C ASP A 114 -4.01 -13.98 -18.35
N ALA A 115 -4.03 -14.65 -17.21
CA ALA A 115 -3.45 -14.15 -15.97
C ALA A 115 -1.95 -13.83 -16.08
N ARG A 116 -1.19 -14.68 -16.77
CA ARG A 116 0.25 -14.50 -16.95
C ARG A 116 0.55 -13.33 -17.89
N GLY A 117 -0.13 -13.28 -19.04
CA GLY A 117 0.02 -12.18 -19.99
C GLY A 117 -0.45 -10.83 -19.43
N ASP A 118 -1.47 -10.81 -18.55
CA ASP A 118 -1.88 -9.59 -17.85
C ASP A 118 -0.77 -9.08 -16.90
N VAL A 119 -0.08 -9.96 -16.18
CA VAL A 119 1.07 -9.58 -15.36
C VAL A 119 2.23 -9.07 -16.24
N ASP A 120 2.53 -9.73 -17.36
CA ASP A 120 3.55 -9.25 -18.30
C ASP A 120 3.23 -7.85 -18.82
N ARG A 121 1.97 -7.59 -19.19
CA ARG A 121 1.52 -6.25 -19.61
C ARG A 121 1.70 -5.19 -18.52
N LEU A 122 1.52 -5.54 -17.24
CA LEU A 122 1.82 -4.61 -16.13
C LEU A 122 3.31 -4.27 -16.08
N VAL A 123 4.18 -5.27 -16.22
CA VAL A 123 5.65 -5.06 -16.23
C VAL A 123 6.04 -4.18 -17.43
N ASP A 124 5.48 -4.42 -18.61
CA ASP A 124 5.74 -3.65 -19.83
C ASP A 124 5.25 -2.20 -19.73
N LEU A 125 4.18 -1.95 -18.96
CA LEU A 125 3.71 -0.61 -18.61
C LEU A 125 4.61 0.12 -17.60
N GLY A 126 5.58 -0.56 -16.99
CA GLY A 126 6.44 -0.01 -15.94
C GLY A 126 5.83 -0.05 -14.55
N ILE A 127 4.82 -0.87 -14.32
CA ILE A 127 4.24 -1.08 -12.98
C ILE A 127 5.30 -1.69 -12.06
N ARG A 128 5.43 -1.14 -10.86
CA ARG A 128 6.48 -1.47 -9.90
C ARG A 128 6.03 -2.42 -8.80
N LEU A 129 4.72 -2.61 -8.65
CA LEU A 129 4.12 -3.51 -7.67
C LEU A 129 2.69 -3.86 -8.11
N LEU A 130 2.30 -5.14 -7.93
CA LEU A 130 0.93 -5.59 -8.18
C LEU A 130 0.11 -5.53 -6.88
N LYS A 131 -1.03 -4.83 -6.91
CA LYS A 131 -1.97 -4.76 -5.79
C LYS A 131 -3.11 -5.77 -5.96
N ILE A 132 -3.36 -6.53 -4.90
CA ILE A 132 -4.57 -7.35 -4.72
C ILE A 132 -5.35 -6.77 -3.54
N HIS A 133 -6.67 -6.62 -3.72
CA HIS A 133 -7.56 -6.12 -2.69
C HIS A 133 -8.71 -7.11 -2.44
N PRO A 134 -8.49 -8.15 -1.63
CA PRO A 134 -9.44 -9.24 -1.42
C PRO A 134 -10.87 -8.78 -1.08
N PRO A 135 -11.10 -7.85 -0.11
CA PRO A 135 -12.44 -7.34 0.18
C PRO A 135 -13.15 -6.67 -1.01
N HIS A 136 -12.41 -6.01 -1.91
CA HIS A 136 -12.98 -5.31 -3.08
C HIS A 136 -13.10 -6.21 -4.31
N GLN A 137 -12.23 -7.19 -4.46
CA GLN A 137 -12.24 -8.12 -5.58
C GLN A 137 -13.08 -9.37 -5.30
N GLY A 138 -13.58 -9.54 -4.06
CA GLY A 138 -14.58 -10.52 -3.70
C GLY A 138 -14.07 -11.95 -3.53
N PHE A 139 -12.78 -12.14 -3.21
CA PHE A 139 -12.18 -13.46 -2.96
C PHE A 139 -11.06 -13.34 -1.91
N PRO A 140 -10.78 -14.41 -1.13
CA PRO A 140 -9.65 -14.45 -0.20
C PRO A 140 -8.31 -14.50 -0.94
N ALA A 141 -7.22 -14.11 -0.26
CA ALA A 141 -5.89 -14.08 -0.85
C ALA A 141 -5.39 -15.45 -1.33
N ASN A 142 -5.84 -16.52 -0.70
CA ASN A 142 -5.53 -17.92 -1.04
C ASN A 142 -6.61 -18.62 -1.91
N ALA A 143 -7.51 -17.88 -2.56
CA ALA A 143 -8.62 -18.46 -3.32
C ALA A 143 -8.21 -19.41 -4.45
N TYR A 144 -6.94 -19.41 -4.86
CA TYR A 144 -6.41 -20.38 -5.83
C TYR A 144 -6.45 -21.81 -5.29
N THR A 145 -6.36 -22.00 -3.96
CA THR A 145 -6.52 -23.33 -3.32
C THR A 145 -7.96 -23.85 -3.38
N ALA A 146 -8.91 -22.97 -3.68
CA ALA A 146 -10.35 -23.26 -3.78
C ALA A 146 -10.90 -23.03 -5.20
N GLY A 147 -10.07 -23.18 -6.24
CA GLY A 147 -10.50 -23.21 -7.63
C GLY A 147 -10.41 -21.87 -8.39
N LEU A 148 -9.89 -20.78 -7.79
CA LEU A 148 -9.58 -19.56 -8.53
C LEU A 148 -8.13 -19.61 -9.07
N GLU A 149 -7.85 -20.55 -9.96
CA GLU A 149 -6.51 -20.88 -10.47
C GLU A 149 -5.77 -19.66 -11.05
N ALA A 150 -6.52 -18.73 -11.66
CA ALA A 150 -5.96 -17.50 -12.21
C ALA A 150 -5.21 -16.66 -11.14
N LEU A 151 -5.64 -16.71 -9.87
CA LEU A 151 -4.95 -16.02 -8.78
C LEU A 151 -3.58 -16.63 -8.50
N GLY A 152 -3.48 -17.97 -8.47
CA GLY A 152 -2.21 -18.67 -8.35
C GLY A 152 -1.27 -18.40 -9.51
N ALA A 153 -1.82 -18.34 -10.75
CA ALA A 153 -1.05 -17.98 -11.94
C ALA A 153 -0.51 -16.53 -11.89
N ILE A 154 -1.27 -15.58 -11.30
CA ILE A 154 -0.83 -14.21 -11.05
C ILE A 154 0.36 -14.21 -10.07
N TYR A 155 0.24 -14.87 -8.91
CA TYR A 155 1.31 -14.94 -7.92
C TYR A 155 2.59 -15.55 -8.51
N ARG A 156 2.45 -16.71 -9.17
CA ARG A 156 3.58 -17.38 -9.82
C ARG A 156 4.26 -16.49 -10.86
N ARG A 157 3.48 -15.78 -11.67
CA ARG A 157 4.07 -14.88 -12.67
C ARG A 157 4.75 -13.66 -12.06
N CYS A 158 4.19 -13.10 -10.99
CA CYS A 158 4.83 -12.02 -10.23
C CYS A 158 6.17 -12.48 -9.62
N GLU A 159 6.21 -13.69 -9.04
CA GLU A 159 7.42 -14.30 -8.50
C GLU A 159 8.50 -14.46 -9.59
N GLU A 160 8.16 -15.04 -10.75
CA GLU A 160 9.06 -15.20 -11.89
C GLU A 160 9.59 -13.88 -12.45
N ARG A 161 8.77 -12.82 -12.41
CA ARG A 161 9.14 -11.49 -12.91
C ARG A 161 9.82 -10.62 -11.87
N GLY A 162 9.93 -11.08 -10.62
CA GLY A 162 10.41 -10.29 -9.50
C GLY A 162 9.52 -9.07 -9.21
N LEU A 163 8.23 -9.13 -9.57
CA LEU A 163 7.26 -8.07 -9.31
C LEU A 163 6.68 -8.25 -7.91
N PRO A 164 6.91 -7.34 -6.95
CA PRO A 164 6.33 -7.45 -5.62
C PRO A 164 4.81 -7.46 -5.67
N VAL A 165 4.17 -8.18 -4.74
CA VAL A 165 2.71 -8.19 -4.58
C VAL A 165 2.33 -7.60 -3.24
N MET A 166 1.46 -6.59 -3.25
CA MET A 166 0.84 -6.03 -2.05
C MET A 166 -0.59 -6.54 -1.92
N VAL A 167 -0.90 -7.14 -0.78
CA VAL A 167 -2.24 -7.64 -0.47
C VAL A 167 -2.87 -6.79 0.63
N HIS A 168 -4.07 -6.26 0.37
CA HIS A 168 -4.86 -5.60 1.41
C HIS A 168 -5.26 -6.60 2.48
N THR A 169 -5.02 -6.28 3.75
CA THR A 169 -5.50 -7.03 4.91
C THR A 169 -6.26 -6.12 5.86
N GLY A 170 -7.22 -6.72 6.60
CA GLY A 170 -8.12 -5.99 7.47
C GLY A 170 -9.45 -5.62 6.81
N THR A 171 -10.11 -4.64 7.39
CA THR A 171 -11.47 -4.25 6.97
C THR A 171 -11.48 -3.19 5.89
N SER A 172 -12.61 -3.08 5.19
CA SER A 172 -12.91 -1.99 4.27
C SER A 172 -14.22 -1.32 4.65
N VAL A 173 -14.26 0.01 4.54
CA VAL A 173 -15.45 0.82 4.84
C VAL A 173 -16.35 1.07 3.62
N PHE A 174 -15.92 0.63 2.44
CA PHE A 174 -16.67 0.89 1.20
C PHE A 174 -17.87 -0.05 1.05
N PRO A 175 -19.03 0.48 0.58
CA PRO A 175 -20.24 -0.30 0.41
C PRO A 175 -20.03 -1.51 -0.52
N GLY A 176 -20.49 -2.69 -0.07
CA GLY A 176 -20.37 -3.95 -0.81
C GLY A 176 -19.05 -4.70 -0.58
N ALA A 177 -18.02 -4.09 -0.02
CA ALA A 177 -16.78 -4.77 0.34
C ALA A 177 -17.00 -5.85 1.41
N ARG A 178 -16.32 -6.98 1.28
CA ARG A 178 -16.45 -8.11 2.21
C ARG A 178 -15.21 -8.26 3.07
N SER A 179 -15.21 -7.61 4.23
CA SER A 179 -14.06 -7.56 5.17
C SER A 179 -13.58 -8.94 5.63
N LYS A 180 -14.42 -9.99 5.57
CA LYS A 180 -13.99 -11.37 5.86
C LYS A 180 -12.84 -11.85 4.98
N TYR A 181 -12.68 -11.32 3.76
CA TYR A 181 -11.59 -11.65 2.84
C TYR A 181 -10.30 -10.89 3.14
N GLY A 182 -10.28 -10.05 4.17
CA GLY A 182 -9.07 -9.35 4.61
C GLY A 182 -8.31 -10.04 5.75
N ASN A 183 -8.56 -11.31 6.01
CA ASN A 183 -7.86 -12.05 7.06
C ASN A 183 -6.41 -12.32 6.62
N PRO A 184 -5.38 -11.85 7.37
CA PRO A 184 -3.98 -12.11 7.05
C PRO A 184 -3.58 -13.59 7.05
N MET A 185 -4.30 -14.47 7.75
CA MET A 185 -4.00 -15.91 7.78
C MET A 185 -4.07 -16.56 6.39
N GLU A 186 -4.82 -15.97 5.46
CA GLU A 186 -4.86 -16.43 4.07
C GLU A 186 -3.53 -16.21 3.33
N LEU A 187 -2.66 -15.33 3.84
CA LEU A 187 -1.30 -15.14 3.33
C LEU A 187 -0.32 -16.24 3.77
N ASP A 188 -0.69 -17.07 4.74
CA ASP A 188 0.14 -18.22 5.14
C ASP A 188 0.32 -19.19 3.96
N ASP A 189 -0.79 -19.55 3.30
CA ASP A 189 -0.74 -20.40 2.11
C ASP A 189 0.06 -19.73 0.97
N VAL A 190 -0.19 -18.44 0.72
CA VAL A 190 0.53 -17.69 -0.33
C VAL A 190 2.03 -17.67 -0.08
N ALA A 191 2.45 -17.44 1.17
CA ALA A 191 3.86 -17.37 1.53
C ALA A 191 4.55 -18.75 1.51
N ILE A 192 3.81 -19.85 1.71
CA ILE A 192 4.32 -21.23 1.60
C ILE A 192 4.46 -21.62 0.13
N ASP A 193 3.44 -21.34 -0.69
CA ASP A 193 3.36 -21.81 -2.08
C ASP A 193 4.22 -20.97 -3.06
N PHE A 194 4.54 -19.72 -2.67
CA PHE A 194 5.34 -18.76 -3.45
C PHE A 194 6.48 -18.17 -2.59
N PRO A 195 7.49 -18.99 -2.23
CA PRO A 195 8.52 -18.63 -1.24
C PRO A 195 9.47 -17.53 -1.71
N ASP A 196 9.62 -17.30 -3.01
CA ASP A 196 10.47 -16.26 -3.59
C ASP A 196 9.68 -14.98 -3.94
N LEU A 197 8.35 -14.99 -3.75
CA LEU A 197 7.51 -13.84 -4.00
C LEU A 197 7.71 -12.77 -2.92
N SER A 198 8.10 -11.54 -3.32
CA SER A 198 8.14 -10.41 -2.40
C SER A 198 6.73 -9.99 -2.02
N LEU A 199 6.26 -10.35 -0.82
CA LEU A 199 4.93 -10.05 -0.33
C LEU A 199 4.93 -8.82 0.58
N VAL A 200 3.94 -7.92 0.39
CA VAL A 200 3.66 -6.79 1.26
C VAL A 200 2.24 -6.92 1.81
N MET A 201 2.13 -7.07 3.10
CA MET A 201 0.87 -7.12 3.82
C MET A 201 0.45 -5.68 4.19
N ALA A 202 -0.51 -5.11 3.46
CA ALA A 202 -0.97 -3.76 3.71
C ALA A 202 -1.89 -3.70 4.93
N HIS A 203 -1.72 -2.67 5.76
CA HIS A 203 -2.56 -2.33 6.91
C HIS A 203 -2.50 -3.30 8.11
N GLY A 204 -1.72 -4.38 8.03
CA GLY A 204 -1.52 -5.31 9.14
C GLY A 204 -2.80 -5.87 9.76
N GLY A 205 -3.82 -6.14 8.95
CA GLY A 205 -5.08 -6.72 9.41
C GLY A 205 -6.01 -5.78 10.19
N ARG A 206 -5.73 -4.45 10.20
CA ARG A 206 -6.48 -3.47 10.99
C ARG A 206 -8.00 -3.49 10.73
N PRO A 207 -8.83 -3.25 11.74
CA PRO A 207 -8.54 -3.25 13.19
C PRO A 207 -8.80 -4.61 13.87
N LEU A 208 -9.10 -5.68 13.11
CA LEU A 208 -9.63 -6.93 13.66
C LEU A 208 -8.61 -8.08 13.73
N TYR A 209 -7.55 -8.09 12.88
CA TYR A 209 -6.69 -9.26 12.66
C TYR A 209 -5.21 -8.95 12.92
N MET A 210 -4.91 -8.08 13.90
CA MET A 210 -3.52 -7.63 14.18
C MET A 210 -2.63 -8.76 14.68
N ALA A 211 -3.17 -9.68 15.48
CA ALA A 211 -2.42 -10.80 16.04
C ALA A 211 -2.04 -11.80 14.94
N GLU A 212 -2.96 -12.09 14.03
CA GLU A 212 -2.74 -12.94 12.87
C GLU A 212 -1.70 -12.32 11.93
N ALA A 213 -1.81 -11.02 11.68
CA ALA A 213 -0.84 -10.29 10.87
C ALA A 213 0.57 -10.36 11.46
N PHE A 214 0.69 -10.20 12.78
CA PHE A 214 1.98 -10.29 13.47
C PHE A 214 2.55 -11.72 13.44
N PHE A 215 1.69 -12.74 13.55
CA PHE A 215 2.08 -14.12 13.39
C PHE A 215 2.68 -14.40 12.00
N ILE A 216 1.98 -13.98 10.92
CA ILE A 216 2.44 -14.14 9.53
C ILE A 216 3.79 -13.44 9.33
N LEU A 217 3.92 -12.22 9.82
CA LEU A 217 5.14 -11.43 9.69
C LEU A 217 6.33 -12.10 10.40
N ARG A 218 6.10 -12.76 11.54
CA ARG A 218 7.15 -13.52 12.24
C ARG A 218 7.50 -14.85 11.59
N ARG A 219 6.50 -15.54 11.06
CA ARG A 219 6.66 -16.85 10.43
C ARG A 219 7.40 -16.77 9.10
N HIS A 220 7.06 -15.78 8.25
CA HIS A 220 7.57 -15.66 6.89
C HIS A 220 8.51 -14.47 6.72
N ARG A 221 9.80 -14.74 6.52
CA ARG A 221 10.86 -13.72 6.45
C ARG A 221 10.77 -12.82 5.19
N HIS A 222 10.16 -13.30 4.12
CA HIS A 222 9.96 -12.57 2.87
C HIS A 222 8.67 -11.72 2.84
N VAL A 223 7.84 -11.78 3.90
CA VAL A 223 6.67 -10.92 4.07
C VAL A 223 7.07 -9.62 4.76
N ARG A 224 6.62 -8.50 4.21
CA ARG A 224 6.76 -7.15 4.78
C ARG A 224 5.42 -6.62 5.27
N LEU A 225 5.46 -5.74 6.25
CA LEU A 225 4.30 -5.02 6.76
C LEU A 225 4.32 -3.58 6.24
N ASP A 226 3.27 -3.17 5.53
CA ASP A 226 2.96 -1.77 5.26
C ASP A 226 2.00 -1.25 6.34
N VAL A 227 2.43 -0.23 7.09
CA VAL A 227 1.67 0.32 8.23
C VAL A 227 0.63 1.36 7.84
N SER A 228 0.38 1.53 6.54
CA SER A 228 -0.59 2.49 6.03
C SER A 228 -1.99 2.29 6.63
N GLY A 229 -2.74 3.38 6.75
CA GLY A 229 -4.10 3.36 7.30
C GLY A 229 -4.22 2.94 8.76
N ILE A 230 -3.12 2.67 9.46
CA ILE A 230 -3.07 2.54 10.92
C ILE A 230 -2.79 3.93 11.49
N PRO A 231 -3.62 4.48 12.38
CA PRO A 231 -3.31 5.74 13.04
C PRO A 231 -1.92 5.66 13.70
N PRO A 232 -0.94 6.51 13.30
CA PRO A 232 0.43 6.36 13.79
C PRO A 232 0.53 6.38 15.31
N THR A 233 -0.29 7.18 15.99
CA THR A 233 -0.34 7.25 17.47
C THR A 233 -0.76 5.94 18.13
N ARG A 234 -1.42 5.03 17.40
CA ARG A 234 -1.88 3.73 17.89
C ARG A 234 -1.02 2.55 17.40
N LEU A 235 0.00 2.83 16.59
CA LEU A 235 0.79 1.77 15.94
C LEU A 235 1.42 0.80 16.96
N LEU A 236 1.99 1.32 18.04
CA LEU A 236 2.60 0.49 19.09
C LEU A 236 1.59 -0.19 20.02
N GLU A 237 0.35 0.31 20.08
CA GLU A 237 -0.75 -0.39 20.75
C GLU A 237 -1.14 -1.64 19.94
N TYR A 238 -1.22 -1.51 18.62
CA TYR A 238 -1.58 -2.62 17.73
C TYR A 238 -0.44 -3.61 17.52
N PHE A 239 0.79 -3.11 17.46
CA PHE A 239 2.00 -3.90 17.28
C PHE A 239 3.03 -3.58 18.37
N PRO A 240 2.81 -4.01 19.63
CA PRO A 240 3.72 -3.68 20.75
C PRO A 240 5.13 -4.26 20.57
N ARG A 241 5.27 -5.27 19.72
CA ARG A 241 6.54 -5.91 19.38
C ARG A 241 7.07 -5.51 18.01
N LEU A 242 6.64 -4.37 17.46
CA LEU A 242 7.09 -3.84 16.17
C LEU A 242 8.62 -3.75 16.04
N PRO A 243 9.40 -3.38 17.09
CA PRO A 243 10.87 -3.36 17.00
C PRO A 243 11.51 -4.67 16.57
N GLU A 244 10.91 -5.83 16.93
CA GLU A 244 11.45 -7.16 16.56
C GLU A 244 11.42 -7.45 15.05
N VAL A 245 10.62 -6.71 14.30
CA VAL A 245 10.38 -6.89 12.88
C VAL A 245 10.56 -5.62 12.07
N ALA A 246 11.13 -4.58 12.68
CA ALA A 246 11.25 -3.25 12.09
C ALA A 246 12.05 -3.25 10.76
N ASP A 247 12.93 -4.23 10.55
CA ASP A 247 13.67 -4.47 9.31
C ASP A 247 12.78 -4.84 8.10
N ARG A 248 11.53 -5.21 8.35
CA ARG A 248 10.54 -5.63 7.33
C ARG A 248 9.27 -4.79 7.35
N VAL A 249 9.28 -3.69 8.05
CA VAL A 249 8.17 -2.73 8.10
C VAL A 249 8.46 -1.59 7.13
N VAL A 250 7.50 -1.22 6.30
CA VAL A 250 7.57 -0.09 5.39
C VAL A 250 6.51 0.94 5.75
N TRP A 251 6.83 2.21 5.52
CA TRP A 251 5.95 3.33 5.77
C TRP A 251 4.97 3.53 4.63
N GLY A 252 3.70 3.71 4.96
CA GLY A 252 2.65 4.18 4.08
C GLY A 252 1.63 4.99 4.87
N THR A 253 1.00 5.97 4.25
CA THR A 253 -0.05 6.77 4.89
C THR A 253 -1.45 6.28 4.59
N ASP A 254 -1.69 5.69 3.43
CA ASP A 254 -3.02 5.42 2.86
C ASP A 254 -3.74 6.73 2.41
N TRP A 255 -2.97 7.84 2.25
CA TRP A 255 -3.55 9.11 1.83
C TRP A 255 -4.10 9.04 0.38
N PRO A 256 -5.22 9.66 0.10
CA PRO A 256 -6.19 10.36 0.92
C PRO A 256 -7.41 9.50 1.30
N SER A 257 -7.21 8.27 1.73
CA SER A 257 -8.28 7.40 2.20
C SER A 257 -9.09 8.02 3.36
N PRO A 258 -10.32 7.54 3.62
CA PRO A 258 -11.11 8.02 4.74
C PRO A 258 -10.34 7.98 6.07
N GLY A 259 -10.33 9.10 6.81
CA GLY A 259 -9.60 9.24 8.07
C GLY A 259 -8.13 9.65 7.94
N VAL A 260 -7.55 9.68 6.73
CA VAL A 260 -6.18 10.17 6.47
C VAL A 260 -6.26 11.52 5.75
N ARG A 261 -5.99 12.59 6.48
CA ARG A 261 -6.14 13.96 5.97
C ARG A 261 -4.83 14.55 5.44
N ASP A 262 -3.73 14.27 6.11
CA ASP A 262 -2.46 14.93 5.88
C ASP A 262 -1.27 13.97 6.06
N MET A 263 -0.40 13.87 5.05
CA MET A 263 0.79 13.01 5.07
C MET A 263 1.80 13.49 6.12
N ARG A 264 2.02 14.82 6.21
CA ARG A 264 2.99 15.40 7.15
C ARG A 264 2.59 15.13 8.58
N GLN A 265 1.31 15.32 8.91
CA GLN A 265 0.79 15.03 10.23
C GLN A 265 1.04 13.57 10.65
N ASN A 266 0.79 12.62 9.72
CA ASN A 266 1.05 11.19 9.99
C ASN A 266 2.54 10.92 10.24
N ILE A 267 3.43 11.54 9.46
CA ILE A 267 4.88 11.43 9.64
C ILE A 267 5.29 11.99 11.01
N ASP A 268 4.80 13.17 11.38
CA ASP A 268 5.13 13.79 12.68
C ASP A 268 4.66 12.93 13.86
N GLN A 269 3.45 12.36 13.75
CA GLN A 269 2.94 11.43 14.76
C GLN A 269 3.78 10.15 14.86
N PHE A 270 4.23 9.60 13.73
CA PHE A 270 5.13 8.44 13.72
C PHE A 270 6.49 8.76 14.32
N LEU A 271 7.08 9.91 13.98
CA LEU A 271 8.37 10.36 14.55
C LEU A 271 8.30 10.59 16.05
N ALA A 272 7.12 10.89 16.59
CA ALA A 272 6.88 11.07 18.02
C ALA A 272 6.75 9.76 18.81
N LEU A 273 6.66 8.60 18.14
CA LEU A 273 6.56 7.30 18.80
C LEU A 273 7.82 6.99 19.62
N SER A 274 7.64 6.19 20.68
CA SER A 274 8.74 5.65 21.49
C SER A 274 9.40 4.46 20.78
N LEU A 275 10.07 4.75 19.67
CA LEU A 275 10.89 3.84 18.88
C LEU A 275 12.29 4.41 18.76
N ASP A 276 13.29 3.54 18.64
CA ASP A 276 14.66 3.96 18.35
C ASP A 276 14.74 4.65 16.98
N ASP A 277 15.60 5.63 16.84
CA ASP A 277 15.79 6.39 15.60
C ASP A 277 16.24 5.50 14.44
N SER A 278 16.99 4.43 14.72
CA SER A 278 17.36 3.40 13.73
C SER A 278 16.13 2.69 13.14
N HIS A 279 15.16 2.30 13.98
CA HIS A 279 13.90 1.68 13.54
C HIS A 279 13.06 2.67 12.74
N LYS A 280 12.94 3.93 13.23
CA LYS A 280 12.21 4.97 12.49
C LYS A 280 12.81 5.21 11.11
N ARG A 281 14.13 5.29 11.01
CA ARG A 281 14.85 5.45 9.73
C ARG A 281 14.64 4.24 8.82
N ALA A 282 14.74 3.02 9.36
CA ALA A 282 14.52 1.80 8.59
C ALA A 282 13.11 1.81 7.96
N ILE A 283 12.08 2.11 8.75
CA ILE A 283 10.68 2.10 8.33
C ILE A 283 10.38 3.21 7.31
N LEU A 284 10.86 4.43 7.55
CA LEU A 284 10.57 5.59 6.69
C LEU A 284 11.38 5.60 5.39
N GLU A 285 12.61 5.06 5.39
CA GLU A 285 13.56 5.22 4.28
C GLU A 285 14.08 3.88 3.75
N THR A 286 14.83 3.12 4.58
CA THR A 286 15.74 2.08 4.10
C THR A 286 15.01 0.85 3.57
N ASN A 287 13.95 0.40 4.26
CA ASN A 287 13.22 -0.81 3.90
C ASN A 287 12.48 -0.67 2.56
N ALA A 288 11.96 0.52 2.27
CA ALA A 288 11.33 0.80 0.99
C ALA A 288 12.35 0.84 -0.18
N LEU A 289 13.59 1.26 0.06
CA LEU A 289 14.66 1.20 -0.95
C LEU A 289 15.03 -0.25 -1.30
N ALA A 290 14.98 -1.16 -0.32
CA ALA A 290 15.19 -2.58 -0.58
C ALA A 290 14.06 -3.21 -1.41
N LEU A 291 12.83 -2.71 -1.25
CA LEU A 291 11.66 -3.15 -2.02
C LEU A 291 11.65 -2.53 -3.43
N PHE A 292 12.07 -1.27 -3.56
CA PHE A 292 12.09 -0.51 -4.80
C PHE A 292 13.48 0.11 -5.01
N PRO A 293 14.48 -0.65 -5.44
CA PRO A 293 15.80 -0.10 -5.72
C PRO A 293 15.68 1.05 -6.74
N ALA A 294 16.54 2.07 -6.58
CA ALA A 294 16.65 3.14 -7.57
C ALA A 294 16.97 2.54 -8.94
N ALA A 295 16.47 3.13 -10.01
CA ALA A 295 16.87 2.75 -11.36
C ALA A 295 18.40 2.90 -11.45
N ARG A 296 19.09 1.84 -11.86
CA ARG A 296 20.53 1.85 -12.10
C ARG A 296 20.86 2.69 -13.32
#